data_ef00c07b31248ebceeea41464be7f395
#
_entry.id   ef00c07b31248ebceeea41464be7f395
#
_cell.length_a   1.000
_cell.length_b   1.000
_cell.length_c   1.000
_cell.angle_alpha   90.00
_cell.angle_beta   90.00
_cell.angle_gamma   90.00
#
_symmetry.space_group_name_H-M   'P 1'
#
loop_
_entity.id
_entity.type
_entity.pdbx_description
1 polymer ?
#
loop_
_entity_poly.entity_id
_entity_poly.type
_entity_poly.pdbx_seq_one_letter_code
_entity_poly.pdbx_strand_id
1 'polypeptide(L)'
;VFGYSEAIKSCLRMNPKWIMLSEARSKEVKYLLESWSTGVRGMTTLHTDDVRNIPDRILNMLESRIDAERMENDIYQALDVGILIRKGRRDDGAVYRYIDQVCFFFRENYSNEIFMVVSDGKIVTKDLPKIILRRFKRAGIDDPFELKASKEVEQ
;
A
#
# COMPACT_ATOMS: atom_id res chain seq x y z
N VAL A 1 5.47 -7.53 -28.94
CA VAL A 1 4.26 -7.14 -28.19
C VAL A 1 4.71 -6.28 -27.03
N PHE A 2 4.19 -5.05 -26.94
CA PHE A 2 4.50 -4.11 -25.87
C PHE A 2 3.80 -4.59 -24.58
N GLY A 3 4.58 -5.07 -23.61
CA GLY A 3 4.07 -5.65 -22.37
C GLY A 3 4.17 -4.69 -21.18
N TYR A 4 3.69 -5.13 -20.01
CA TYR A 4 3.75 -4.35 -18.78
C TYR A 4 5.18 -3.95 -18.38
N SER A 5 6.15 -4.84 -18.60
CA SER A 5 7.57 -4.58 -18.33
C SER A 5 8.08 -3.37 -19.10
N GLU A 6 7.84 -3.35 -20.41
CA GLU A 6 8.24 -2.25 -21.29
C GLU A 6 7.49 -0.96 -20.94
N ALA A 7 6.21 -1.06 -20.59
CA ALA A 7 5.40 0.07 -20.18
C ALA A 7 5.96 0.72 -18.90
N ILE A 8 6.22 -0.05 -17.85
CA ILE A 8 6.75 0.46 -16.58
C ILE A 8 8.16 1.04 -16.78
N LYS A 9 9.04 0.36 -17.53
CA LYS A 9 10.36 0.90 -17.86
C LYS A 9 10.29 2.21 -18.65
N SER A 10 9.35 2.34 -19.56
CA SER A 10 9.11 3.58 -20.31
C SER A 10 8.59 4.69 -19.39
N CYS A 11 7.66 4.38 -18.50
CA CYS A 11 7.19 5.32 -17.49
C CYS A 11 8.31 5.83 -16.60
N LEU A 12 9.20 4.95 -16.12
CA LEU A 12 10.33 5.35 -15.28
C LEU A 12 11.27 6.34 -15.97
N ARG A 13 11.47 6.23 -17.29
CA ARG A 13 12.27 7.19 -18.07
C ARG A 13 11.66 8.59 -18.13
N MET A 14 10.35 8.72 -17.89
CA MET A 14 9.65 10.00 -17.83
C MET A 14 9.76 10.69 -16.45
N ASN A 15 10.51 10.10 -15.52
CA ASN A 15 10.66 10.58 -14.14
C ASN A 15 9.32 10.85 -13.43
N PRO A 16 8.42 9.87 -13.36
CA PRO A 16 7.09 10.06 -12.80
C PRO A 16 7.16 10.28 -11.29
N LYS A 17 6.27 11.09 -10.76
CA LYS A 17 6.07 11.22 -9.30
C LYS A 17 5.28 10.03 -8.73
N TRP A 18 4.41 9.44 -9.55
CA TRP A 18 3.53 8.33 -9.18
C TRP A 18 3.44 7.32 -10.30
N ILE A 19 3.46 6.04 -9.96
CA ILE A 19 3.11 4.93 -10.85
C ILE A 19 1.89 4.23 -10.25
N MET A 20 0.81 4.17 -11.02
CA MET A 20 -0.43 3.49 -10.62
C MET A 20 -0.68 2.32 -11.57
N LEU A 21 -0.73 1.12 -11.00
CA LEU A 21 -1.17 -0.07 -11.72
C LEU A 21 -2.58 -0.40 -11.26
N SER A 22 -3.52 -0.53 -12.19
CA SER A 22 -4.93 -0.76 -11.87
C SER A 22 -5.15 -2.03 -11.04
N GLU A 23 -4.39 -3.09 -11.33
CA GLU A 23 -4.43 -4.34 -10.59
C GLU A 23 -3.14 -5.13 -10.77
N ALA A 24 -2.57 -5.61 -9.66
CA ALA A 24 -1.47 -6.56 -9.65
C ALA A 24 -2.04 -7.99 -9.64
N ARG A 25 -1.69 -8.79 -10.65
CA ARG A 25 -2.19 -10.17 -10.84
C ARG A 25 -1.10 -11.22 -10.95
N SER A 26 0.07 -10.82 -11.45
CA SER A 26 1.14 -11.73 -11.83
C SER A 26 2.51 -11.03 -11.71
N LYS A 27 3.48 -11.48 -12.49
CA LYS A 27 4.88 -11.03 -12.48
C LYS A 27 5.12 -9.54 -12.73
N GLU A 28 4.14 -8.79 -13.22
CA GLU A 28 4.23 -7.32 -13.34
C GLU A 28 4.47 -6.64 -11.99
N VAL A 29 4.06 -7.27 -10.88
CA VAL A 29 4.30 -6.77 -9.52
C VAL A 29 5.78 -6.59 -9.22
N LYS A 30 6.67 -7.39 -9.84
CA LYS A 30 8.12 -7.25 -9.70
C LYS A 30 8.60 -5.86 -10.14
N TYR A 31 8.18 -5.42 -11.32
CA TYR A 31 8.58 -4.12 -11.86
C TYR A 31 7.99 -2.96 -11.06
N LEU A 32 6.80 -3.17 -10.48
CA LEU A 32 6.16 -2.22 -9.59
C LEU A 32 6.98 -2.05 -8.30
N LEU A 33 7.37 -3.15 -7.65
CA LEU A 33 8.24 -3.14 -6.46
C LEU A 33 9.60 -2.51 -6.75
N GLU A 34 10.22 -2.87 -7.88
CA GLU A 34 11.48 -2.25 -8.33
C GLU A 34 11.33 -0.74 -8.48
N SER A 35 10.22 -0.26 -9.05
CA SER A 35 9.98 1.18 -9.20
C SER A 35 9.76 1.88 -7.86
N TRP A 36 9.03 1.27 -6.94
CA TRP A 36 8.79 1.83 -5.60
C TRP A 36 10.06 1.85 -4.75
N SER A 37 10.93 0.84 -4.88
CA SER A 37 12.22 0.79 -4.18
C SER A 37 13.19 1.90 -4.62
N THR A 38 13.01 2.47 -5.82
CA THR A 38 13.79 3.62 -6.30
C THR A 38 13.24 4.98 -5.84
N GLY A 39 12.19 4.98 -5.02
CA GLY A 39 11.58 6.19 -4.45
C GLY A 39 10.42 6.76 -5.25
N VAL A 40 10.01 6.13 -6.34
CA VAL A 40 8.78 6.48 -7.05
C VAL A 40 7.59 6.03 -6.20
N ARG A 41 6.65 6.93 -5.96
CA ARG A 41 5.43 6.60 -5.22
C ARG A 41 4.48 5.80 -6.10
N GLY A 42 3.63 4.99 -5.49
CA GLY A 42 2.69 4.21 -6.27
C GLY A 42 1.47 3.72 -5.51
N MET A 43 0.56 3.19 -6.30
CA MET A 43 -0.67 2.56 -5.83
C MET A 43 -1.02 1.41 -6.77
N THR A 44 -1.51 0.32 -6.20
CA THR A 44 -2.10 -0.78 -6.95
C THR A 44 -3.24 -1.40 -6.19
N THR A 45 -4.07 -2.19 -6.85
CA THR A 45 -5.06 -3.06 -6.21
C THR A 45 -4.69 -4.51 -6.39
N LEU A 46 -5.10 -5.35 -5.48
CA LEU A 46 -5.01 -6.79 -5.56
C LEU A 46 -6.17 -7.43 -4.80
N HIS A 47 -6.43 -8.71 -5.06
CA HIS A 47 -7.46 -9.45 -4.36
C HIS A 47 -6.89 -10.17 -3.13
N THR A 48 -7.42 -9.81 -1.97
CA THR A 48 -7.19 -10.52 -0.69
C THR A 48 -8.43 -10.36 0.20
N ASP A 49 -8.57 -11.20 1.17
CA ASP A 49 -9.62 -11.17 2.19
C ASP A 49 -9.16 -10.51 3.51
N ASP A 50 -7.84 -10.32 3.67
CA ASP A 50 -7.23 -9.68 4.82
C ASP A 50 -6.00 -8.87 4.37
N VAL A 51 -5.86 -7.64 4.88
CA VAL A 51 -4.72 -6.77 4.54
C VAL A 51 -3.37 -7.36 4.97
N ARG A 52 -3.36 -8.18 6.02
CA ARG A 52 -2.14 -8.83 6.52
C ARG A 52 -1.56 -9.83 5.53
N ASN A 53 -2.39 -10.34 4.62
CA ASN A 53 -1.99 -11.29 3.58
C ASN A 53 -1.43 -10.61 2.32
N ILE A 54 -1.39 -9.27 2.27
CA ILE A 54 -0.87 -8.52 1.10
C ILE A 54 0.57 -8.92 0.77
N PRO A 55 1.53 -8.97 1.73
CA PRO A 55 2.90 -9.37 1.43
C PRO A 55 3.00 -10.77 0.85
N ASP A 56 2.30 -11.74 1.41
CA ASP A 56 2.28 -13.13 0.92
C ASP A 56 1.69 -13.23 -0.48
N ARG A 57 0.62 -12.46 -0.76
CA ARG A 57 0.01 -12.40 -2.10
C ARG A 57 1.00 -11.86 -3.13
N ILE A 58 1.73 -10.81 -2.80
CA ILE A 58 2.77 -10.23 -3.64
C ILE A 58 3.91 -11.23 -3.84
N LEU A 59 4.39 -11.86 -2.77
CA LEU A 59 5.46 -12.86 -2.84
C LEU A 59 5.10 -14.03 -3.77
N ASN A 60 3.85 -14.51 -3.68
CA ASN A 60 3.35 -15.58 -4.56
C ASN A 60 3.28 -15.17 -6.04
N MET A 61 3.11 -13.88 -6.36
CA MET A 61 3.11 -13.36 -7.73
C MET A 61 4.52 -13.25 -8.32
N LEU A 62 5.58 -13.22 -7.50
CA LEU A 62 6.95 -13.06 -7.97
C LEU A 62 7.55 -14.31 -8.63
N GLU A 63 6.84 -15.44 -8.66
CA GLU A 63 7.20 -16.70 -9.33
C GLU A 63 8.57 -17.30 -8.95
N SER A 64 9.41 -16.58 -8.20
CA SER A 64 10.71 -17.04 -7.76
C SER A 64 10.70 -17.24 -6.25
N ARG A 65 11.10 -18.41 -5.81
CA ARG A 65 11.27 -18.73 -4.39
C ARG A 65 12.75 -18.76 -3.97
N ILE A 66 13.64 -18.41 -4.88
CA ILE A 66 15.05 -18.26 -4.57
C ILE A 66 15.18 -17.01 -3.74
N ASP A 67 15.63 -17.14 -2.49
CA ASP A 67 15.80 -16.03 -1.55
C ASP A 67 14.46 -15.37 -1.11
N ALA A 68 13.49 -16.21 -0.74
CA ALA A 68 12.14 -15.78 -0.34
C ALA A 68 12.17 -14.79 0.83
N GLU A 69 13.06 -14.96 1.81
CA GLU A 69 13.21 -14.05 2.93
C GLU A 69 13.65 -12.66 2.50
N ARG A 70 14.59 -12.55 1.58
CA ARG A 70 15.02 -11.27 1.02
C ARG A 70 13.89 -10.60 0.26
N MET A 71 13.15 -11.37 -0.56
CA MET A 71 12.02 -10.86 -1.32
C MET A 71 10.91 -10.35 -0.40
N GLU A 72 10.61 -11.05 0.68
CA GLU A 72 9.66 -10.61 1.69
C GLU A 72 10.13 -9.30 2.33
N ASN A 73 11.40 -9.20 2.69
CA ASN A 73 11.99 -7.99 3.23
C ASN A 73 11.85 -6.79 2.28
N ASP A 74 12.11 -7.00 0.98
CA ASP A 74 11.97 -5.97 -0.05
C ASP A 74 10.49 -5.53 -0.21
N ILE A 75 9.54 -6.46 -0.07
CA ILE A 75 8.10 -6.16 -0.07
C ILE A 75 7.74 -5.24 1.10
N TYR A 76 8.16 -5.58 2.33
CA TYR A 76 7.87 -4.76 3.52
C TYR A 76 8.57 -3.39 3.51
N GLN A 77 9.67 -3.25 2.76
CA GLN A 77 10.31 -1.95 2.53
C GLN A 77 9.56 -1.08 1.51
N ALA A 78 8.94 -1.72 0.53
CA ALA A 78 8.24 -1.03 -0.56
C ALA A 78 6.79 -0.68 -0.23
N LEU A 79 6.15 -1.44 0.67
CA LEU A 79 4.77 -1.20 1.10
C LEU A 79 4.72 -0.24 2.28
N ASP A 80 3.82 0.74 2.21
CA ASP A 80 3.52 1.61 3.34
C ASP A 80 2.17 1.29 3.98
N VAL A 81 1.11 1.14 3.17
CA VAL A 81 -0.28 1.02 3.66
C VAL A 81 -1.04 -0.04 2.88
N GLY A 82 -1.75 -0.89 3.61
CA GLY A 82 -2.76 -1.80 3.07
C GLY A 82 -4.17 -1.35 3.47
N ILE A 83 -5.09 -1.34 2.51
CA ILE A 83 -6.49 -0.97 2.73
C ILE A 83 -7.39 -2.04 2.14
N LEU A 84 -8.25 -2.63 2.97
CA LEU A 84 -9.30 -3.53 2.51
C LEU A 84 -10.63 -2.81 2.42
N ILE A 85 -11.24 -2.86 1.23
CA ILE A 85 -12.55 -2.29 0.96
C ILE A 85 -13.55 -3.43 0.81
N ARG A 86 -14.63 -3.41 1.59
CA ARG A 86 -15.73 -4.37 1.49
C ARG A 86 -17.00 -3.72 0.97
N LYS A 87 -17.91 -4.57 0.51
CA LYS A 87 -19.27 -4.20 0.14
C LYS A 87 -20.21 -4.55 1.28
N GLY A 88 -21.03 -3.60 1.68
CA GLY A 88 -22.17 -3.79 2.56
C GLY A 88 -23.47 -3.60 1.79
N ARG A 89 -24.59 -4.04 2.39
CA ARG A 89 -25.94 -3.84 1.88
C ARG A 89 -26.78 -3.18 2.96
N ARG A 90 -27.51 -2.12 2.62
CA ARG A 90 -28.47 -1.46 3.50
C ARG A 90 -29.80 -2.22 3.52
N ASP A 91 -30.68 -1.89 4.46
CA ASP A 91 -32.00 -2.50 4.61
C ASP A 91 -32.87 -2.28 3.38
N ASP A 92 -32.70 -1.17 2.67
CA ASP A 92 -33.35 -0.84 1.40
C ASP A 92 -32.77 -1.62 0.17
N GLY A 93 -31.77 -2.48 0.41
CA GLY A 93 -31.10 -3.27 -0.61
C GLY A 93 -29.95 -2.55 -1.32
N ALA A 94 -29.72 -1.26 -1.08
CA ALA A 94 -28.65 -0.50 -1.68
C ALA A 94 -27.26 -1.01 -1.27
N VAL A 95 -26.35 -1.13 -2.24
CA VAL A 95 -24.97 -1.56 -2.00
C VAL A 95 -24.11 -0.34 -1.71
N TYR A 96 -23.32 -0.41 -0.64
CA TYR A 96 -22.29 0.57 -0.33
C TYR A 96 -20.93 -0.08 -0.16
N ARG A 97 -19.88 0.73 -0.23
CA ARG A 97 -18.50 0.31 0.05
C ARG A 97 -18.01 1.00 1.30
N TYR A 98 -17.22 0.29 2.09
CA TYR A 98 -16.62 0.83 3.29
C TYR A 98 -15.20 0.28 3.45
N ILE A 99 -14.38 1.04 4.18
CA ILE A 99 -13.05 0.59 4.58
C ILE A 99 -13.24 -0.36 5.77
N ASP A 100 -12.87 -1.63 5.57
CA ASP A 100 -12.97 -2.68 6.57
C ASP A 100 -11.71 -2.80 7.40
N GLN A 101 -10.54 -2.74 6.74
CA GLN A 101 -9.25 -2.84 7.40
C GLN A 101 -8.28 -1.80 6.84
N VAL A 102 -7.40 -1.29 7.71
CA VAL A 102 -6.23 -0.48 7.36
C VAL A 102 -5.06 -0.91 8.20
N CYS A 103 -3.93 -1.18 7.57
CA CYS A 103 -2.67 -1.43 8.27
C CYS A 103 -1.50 -0.67 7.65
N PHE A 104 -0.47 -0.49 8.45
CA PHE A 104 0.84 -0.04 8.00
C PHE A 104 1.81 -1.21 7.96
N PHE A 105 2.66 -1.23 6.91
CA PHE A 105 3.79 -2.14 6.78
C PHE A 105 5.08 -1.39 7.03
N PHE A 106 5.99 -2.00 7.76
CA PHE A 106 7.32 -1.42 7.99
C PHE A 106 8.32 -2.48 8.44
N ARG A 107 9.59 -2.11 8.41
CA ARG A 107 10.66 -2.91 9.00
C ARG A 107 11.31 -2.12 10.13
N GLU A 108 11.47 -2.77 11.27
CA GLU A 108 12.16 -2.23 12.43
C GLU A 108 12.99 -3.34 13.08
N ASN A 109 14.24 -3.04 13.46
CA ASN A 109 15.16 -4.00 14.10
C ASN A 109 15.26 -5.35 13.35
N TYR A 110 15.35 -5.30 12.02
CA TYR A 110 15.41 -6.48 11.12
C TYR A 110 14.14 -7.33 11.08
N SER A 111 13.06 -6.91 11.73
CA SER A 111 11.75 -7.57 11.71
C SER A 111 10.78 -6.90 10.73
N ASN A 112 9.96 -7.72 10.08
CA ASN A 112 8.85 -7.29 9.24
C ASN A 112 7.61 -7.15 10.12
N GLU A 113 7.01 -5.96 10.13
CA GLU A 113 5.94 -5.60 11.06
C GLU A 113 4.68 -5.15 10.31
N ILE A 114 3.52 -5.52 10.86
CA ILE A 114 2.21 -5.07 10.43
C ILE A 114 1.53 -4.40 11.62
N PHE A 115 1.07 -3.17 11.43
CA PHE A 115 0.37 -2.43 12.46
C PHE A 115 -1.06 -2.09 12.01
N MET A 116 -2.05 -2.73 12.64
CA MET A 116 -3.47 -2.52 12.33
C MET A 116 -3.98 -1.23 12.96
N VAL A 117 -4.67 -0.41 12.17
CA VAL A 117 -5.30 0.85 12.60
C VAL A 117 -6.82 0.77 12.52
N VAL A 118 -7.33 0.08 11.49
CA VAL A 118 -8.76 -0.17 11.32
C VAL A 118 -8.98 -1.68 11.20
N SER A 119 -9.95 -2.21 11.93
CA SER A 119 -10.43 -3.58 11.83
C SER A 119 -11.95 -3.60 11.97
N ASP A 120 -12.62 -4.42 11.17
CA ASP A 120 -14.09 -4.51 11.14
C ASP A 120 -14.79 -3.15 10.98
N GLY A 121 -14.20 -2.29 10.15
CA GLY A 121 -14.70 -0.93 9.88
C GLY A 121 -14.58 0.06 11.04
N LYS A 122 -13.81 -0.28 12.08
CA LYS A 122 -13.62 0.58 13.28
C LYS A 122 -12.15 0.88 13.51
N ILE A 123 -11.85 2.11 13.94
CA ILE A 123 -10.50 2.47 14.38
C ILE A 123 -10.21 1.71 15.67
N VAL A 124 -9.18 0.85 15.65
CA VAL A 124 -8.75 0.05 16.80
C VAL A 124 -7.68 0.75 17.62
N THR A 125 -6.91 1.65 17.01
CA THR A 125 -5.94 2.49 17.71
C THR A 125 -5.59 3.74 16.91
N LYS A 126 -5.22 4.80 17.63
CA LYS A 126 -4.60 6.02 17.06
C LYS A 126 -3.13 6.18 17.49
N ASP A 127 -2.66 5.29 18.36
CA ASP A 127 -1.27 5.32 18.88
C ASP A 127 -0.34 4.64 17.88
N LEU A 128 0.10 5.39 16.88
CA LEU A 128 0.98 4.88 15.82
C LEU A 128 2.42 4.66 16.32
N PRO A 129 3.11 3.62 15.82
CA PRO A 129 4.53 3.42 16.05
C PRO A 129 5.35 4.65 15.67
N LYS A 130 6.43 4.91 16.42
CA LYS A 130 7.32 6.07 16.20
C LYS A 130 7.86 6.15 14.77
N ILE A 131 8.13 4.99 14.15
CA ILE A 131 8.62 4.93 12.76
C ILE A 131 7.58 5.46 11.78
N ILE A 132 6.30 5.17 11.99
CA ILE A 132 5.18 5.66 11.16
C ILE A 132 4.96 7.15 11.42
N LEU A 133 4.94 7.58 12.67
CA LEU A 133 4.82 9.01 13.01
C LEU A 133 5.94 9.87 12.38
N ARG A 134 7.18 9.34 12.32
CA ARG A 134 8.28 10.03 11.64
C ARG A 134 8.03 10.19 10.14
N ARG A 135 7.40 9.20 9.47
CA ARG A 135 7.04 9.31 8.05
C ARG A 135 6.02 10.45 7.83
N PHE A 136 4.98 10.54 8.67
CA PHE A 136 4.01 11.63 8.62
C PHE A 136 4.64 12.99 8.86
N LYS A 137 5.48 13.13 9.89
CA LYS A 137 6.20 14.39 10.16
C LYS A 137 7.07 14.85 9.00
N ARG A 138 7.79 13.93 8.34
CA ARG A 138 8.57 14.25 7.13
C ARG A 138 7.70 14.73 5.96
N ALA A 139 6.44 14.33 5.91
CA ALA A 139 5.45 14.80 4.95
C ALA A 139 4.73 16.08 5.40
N GLY A 140 5.10 16.67 6.54
CA GLY A 140 4.46 17.88 7.09
C GLY A 140 3.12 17.63 7.76
N ILE A 141 2.85 16.37 8.17
CA ILE A 141 1.63 15.96 8.85
C ILE A 141 1.97 15.68 10.31
N ASP A 142 1.46 16.52 11.22
CA ASP A 142 1.71 16.38 12.66
C ASP A 142 0.79 15.32 13.29
N ASP A 143 -0.49 15.35 12.96
CA ASP A 143 -1.47 14.35 13.36
C ASP A 143 -2.19 13.77 12.13
N PRO A 144 -1.98 12.48 11.81
CA PRO A 144 -2.63 11.85 10.66
C PRO A 144 -4.13 11.60 10.86
N PHE A 145 -4.65 11.74 12.08
CA PHE A 145 -6.07 11.56 12.38
C PHE A 145 -6.84 12.89 12.47
N GLU A 146 -6.15 14.03 12.48
CA GLU A 146 -6.77 15.34 12.37
C GLU A 146 -6.99 15.70 10.89
N LEU A 147 -8.25 15.78 10.47
CA LEU A 147 -8.61 16.43 9.22
C LEU A 147 -8.37 17.95 9.37
N LYS A 148 -7.20 18.43 8.99
CA LYS A 148 -7.06 19.87 8.73
C LYS A 148 -8.01 20.18 7.58
N ALA A 149 -9.06 20.98 7.84
CA ALA A 149 -9.89 21.54 6.79
C ALA A 149 -8.93 22.11 5.73
N SER A 150 -9.06 21.63 4.48
CA SER A 150 -8.30 22.15 3.37
C SER A 150 -8.46 23.66 3.37
N LYS A 151 -7.37 24.41 3.59
CA LYS A 151 -7.35 25.81 3.27
C LYS A 151 -7.76 25.87 1.79
N GLU A 152 -8.90 26.47 1.53
CA GLU A 152 -9.30 26.83 0.18
C GLU A 152 -8.10 27.52 -0.45
N VAL A 153 -7.63 26.94 -1.54
CA VAL A 153 -6.62 27.60 -2.38
C VAL A 153 -7.38 28.73 -3.04
N GLU A 154 -7.37 29.90 -2.39
CA GLU A 154 -7.72 31.13 -3.07
C GLU A 154 -6.76 31.28 -4.25
N GLN A 155 -7.35 31.29 -5.42
CA GLN A 155 -6.71 31.54 -6.71
C GLN A 155 -6.20 32.97 -6.83
#